data_b023d0a4a19feeb814e7afff7a6a55c7
#
_entry.id   b023d0a4a19feeb814e7afff7a6a55c7
#
_cell.length_a   1.000
_cell.length_b   1.000
_cell.length_c   1.000
_cell.angle_alpha   90.00
_cell.angle_beta   90.00
_cell.angle_gamma   90.00
#
_symmetry.space_group_name_H-M   'P 1'
#
loop_
_entity.id
_entity.type
_entity.pdbx_description
1 polymer ?
#
loop_
_entity_poly.entity_id
_entity_poly.type
_entity_poly.pdbx_seq_one_letter_code
_entity_poly.pdbx_strand_id
1 'polypeptide(L)'
;IPDNSLITRRWRFSDLFDEAPGTSAWATANARGEKDEIHVAVYDTVGDLTGFAADVNGQRTNAVMETFANMSKNLKAKTSQGSNNYYPDVIFAQSRFIYWTDHLSAGTNWGTDVASGTDYTLVSGVDVSTLTGGTDDYSTTNGEIELAYDKLEDTESLDVNLILGGSSSITADTEANMDTHVTMITALCESRRDCVGFVSPYRAATVGVAQSIDATKNVIDGFNTCPSSSYMVFDSGYKYMYDKYSDVFRFVPLNGDTAGLCAFTDQVADSFFSPAGFTRGNVRGAVKLSFNPTKAQRDQLYKARVNPVTNFPGQGVVLFGDKTALTKPSAFDRINVRRLFLLLEKAIATAAKFQLFEFNDEFTRAQFRNLVEPFLRDIQGRRGISDFSVKCDGTNNTGEVIDRNEFICDIFIKPARSINFITLNFIA
;
A
#
# COMPACT_ATOMS: atom_id res chain seq x y z
N ILE A 1 61.97 7.09 9.85
CA ILE A 1 60.55 7.00 10.21
C ILE A 1 59.98 8.38 9.94
N PRO A 2 59.04 8.58 9.07
CA PRO A 2 58.41 9.88 8.88
C PRO A 2 57.87 10.36 10.24
N ASP A 3 58.13 11.63 10.53
CA ASP A 3 57.70 12.26 11.76
C ASP A 3 56.16 12.03 11.93
N ASN A 4 55.82 11.24 12.94
CA ASN A 4 54.45 10.86 13.24
C ASN A 4 53.56 12.09 13.51
N SER A 5 54.18 13.26 13.73
CA SER A 5 53.49 14.53 13.88
C SER A 5 52.77 15.01 12.60
N LEU A 6 53.18 14.52 11.43
CA LEU A 6 52.52 14.82 10.17
C LEU A 6 51.24 14.02 9.96
N ILE A 7 51.19 12.83 10.55
CA ILE A 7 50.00 11.96 10.47
C ILE A 7 48.95 12.42 11.48
N THR A 8 49.35 12.93 12.63
CA THR A 8 48.46 13.46 13.67
C THR A 8 47.82 14.82 13.29
N ARG A 9 48.22 15.42 12.18
CA ARG A 9 47.61 16.67 11.68
C ARG A 9 46.36 16.47 10.83
N ARG A 10 46.05 15.24 10.44
CA ARG A 10 44.75 14.97 9.90
C ARG A 10 43.71 15.18 11.00
N TRP A 11 42.69 15.95 10.69
CA TRP A 11 41.58 16.07 11.63
C TRP A 11 40.90 14.73 11.81
N ARG A 12 40.27 14.53 12.97
CA ARG A 12 39.81 13.23 13.48
C ARG A 12 38.86 12.48 12.57
N PHE A 13 38.08 13.20 11.75
CA PHE A 13 37.04 12.62 10.90
C PHE A 13 37.41 12.68 9.41
N SER A 14 38.69 12.76 9.09
CA SER A 14 39.17 12.76 7.70
C SER A 14 38.81 11.50 6.90
N ASP A 15 38.38 10.44 7.56
CA ASP A 15 37.90 9.22 6.91
C ASP A 15 36.46 9.32 6.46
N LEU A 16 35.71 10.31 6.95
CA LEU A 16 34.30 10.53 6.62
C LEU A 16 34.08 11.74 5.73
N PHE A 17 35.00 12.69 5.76
CA PHE A 17 34.88 13.97 5.06
C PHE A 17 36.22 14.33 4.46
N ASP A 18 36.21 14.90 3.26
CA ASP A 18 37.44 15.24 2.52
C ASP A 18 38.25 16.35 3.18
N GLU A 19 37.57 17.30 3.84
CA GLU A 19 38.18 18.45 4.50
C GLU A 19 37.48 18.80 5.81
N ALA A 20 38.14 19.58 6.66
CA ALA A 20 37.52 20.10 7.86
C ALA A 20 36.59 21.28 7.53
N PRO A 21 35.48 21.47 8.29
CA PRO A 21 34.56 22.57 8.04
C PRO A 21 35.26 23.92 8.24
N GLY A 22 35.10 24.81 7.29
CA GLY A 22 35.75 26.10 7.23
C GLY A 22 34.80 27.26 6.86
N THR A 23 35.26 28.09 5.94
CA THR A 23 34.42 29.14 5.37
C THR A 23 34.01 28.73 3.96
N SER A 24 32.71 28.70 3.71
CA SER A 24 32.18 28.25 2.43
C SER A 24 32.57 29.19 1.28
N ALA A 25 32.71 28.64 0.08
CA ALA A 25 32.96 29.41 -1.13
C ALA A 25 31.88 30.47 -1.37
N TRP A 26 30.63 30.12 -0.99
CA TRP A 26 29.51 31.07 -1.09
C TRP A 26 29.66 32.26 -0.13
N ALA A 27 30.02 32.00 1.15
CA ALA A 27 30.23 33.06 2.13
C ALA A 27 31.37 34.02 1.68
N THR A 28 32.45 33.47 1.19
CA THR A 28 33.59 34.25 0.64
C THR A 28 33.18 35.10 -0.56
N ALA A 29 32.47 34.51 -1.53
CA ALA A 29 32.04 35.20 -2.74
C ALA A 29 31.02 36.34 -2.48
N ASN A 30 30.20 36.18 -1.41
CA ASN A 30 29.15 37.14 -1.06
C ASN A 30 29.55 38.09 0.08
N ALA A 31 30.81 38.09 0.52
CA ALA A 31 31.31 38.88 1.65
C ALA A 31 30.46 38.71 2.92
N ARG A 32 30.19 37.47 3.29
CA ARG A 32 29.43 37.06 4.47
C ARG A 32 30.38 36.52 5.56
N GLY A 33 29.80 36.18 6.72
CA GLY A 33 30.54 35.73 7.87
C GLY A 33 31.42 34.52 7.62
N GLU A 34 32.51 34.41 8.37
CA GLU A 34 33.50 33.36 8.23
C GLU A 34 33.15 32.14 9.14
N LYS A 35 33.75 30.98 8.86
CA LYS A 35 33.58 29.71 9.62
C LYS A 35 32.14 29.22 9.65
N ASP A 36 31.45 29.41 8.55
CA ASP A 36 30.04 29.10 8.41
C ASP A 36 29.79 27.59 8.17
N GLU A 37 30.79 26.82 7.78
CA GLU A 37 30.57 25.38 7.49
C GLU A 37 30.39 24.51 8.74
N ILE A 38 29.62 23.43 8.56
CA ILE A 38 29.41 22.37 9.53
C ILE A 38 29.28 21.03 8.80
N HIS A 39 29.78 19.97 9.44
CA HIS A 39 29.58 18.58 9.02
C HIS A 39 28.73 17.87 10.06
N VAL A 40 27.88 16.97 9.59
CA VAL A 40 27.07 16.09 10.45
C VAL A 40 27.24 14.64 10.00
N ALA A 41 27.45 13.73 10.93
CA ALA A 41 27.46 12.30 10.67
C ALA A 41 26.49 11.59 11.63
N VAL A 42 25.71 10.69 11.12
CA VAL A 42 24.76 9.87 11.87
C VAL A 42 25.33 8.45 11.97
N TYR A 43 25.40 7.93 13.17
CA TYR A 43 25.97 6.62 13.47
C TYR A 43 24.95 5.69 14.11
N ASP A 44 25.07 4.43 13.77
CA ASP A 44 24.44 3.33 14.52
C ASP A 44 25.31 2.97 15.72
N THR A 45 24.90 3.39 16.92
CA THR A 45 25.70 3.17 18.15
C THR A 45 25.62 1.74 18.66
N VAL A 46 24.55 1.02 18.37
CA VAL A 46 24.27 -0.33 18.88
C VAL A 46 24.59 -1.39 17.83
N GLY A 47 24.44 -1.06 16.56
CA GLY A 47 24.65 -1.97 15.45
C GLY A 47 23.39 -2.69 14.97
N ASP A 48 22.23 -2.26 15.41
CA ASP A 48 20.96 -2.91 15.06
C ASP A 48 20.53 -2.65 13.61
N LEU A 49 20.94 -1.51 13.04
CA LEU A 49 20.59 -1.11 11.68
C LEU A 49 21.68 -1.47 10.67
N THR A 50 22.95 -1.25 11.01
CA THR A 50 24.09 -1.48 10.10
C THR A 50 24.75 -2.84 10.30
N GLY A 51 24.46 -3.53 11.40
CA GLY A 51 25.18 -4.72 11.85
C GLY A 51 26.54 -4.43 12.51
N PHE A 52 26.92 -3.15 12.64
CA PHE A 52 28.17 -2.70 13.22
C PHE A 52 27.93 -1.60 14.25
N ALA A 53 28.29 -1.86 15.50
CA ALA A 53 28.24 -0.84 16.52
C ALA A 53 29.37 0.18 16.34
N ALA A 54 29.06 1.47 16.43
CA ALA A 54 30.07 2.51 16.49
C ALA A 54 30.80 2.46 17.83
N ASP A 55 32.12 2.70 17.82
CA ASP A 55 32.80 2.95 19.07
C ASP A 55 32.39 4.32 19.66
N VAL A 56 32.69 4.54 20.94
CA VAL A 56 32.40 5.80 21.65
C VAL A 56 33.02 7.05 21.00
N ASN A 57 33.89 6.86 20.04
CA ASN A 57 34.54 7.92 19.29
C ASN A 57 34.07 8.00 17.83
N GLY A 58 33.09 7.19 17.41
CA GLY A 58 32.53 7.20 16.06
C GLY A 58 33.51 6.81 14.96
N GLN A 59 34.53 5.98 15.27
CA GLN A 59 35.60 5.69 14.32
C GLN A 59 35.34 4.51 13.38
N ARG A 60 34.20 3.83 13.49
CA ARG A 60 33.86 2.75 12.58
C ARG A 60 33.07 3.30 11.40
N THR A 61 33.70 3.42 10.26
CA THR A 61 33.09 3.82 9.01
C THR A 61 31.89 2.95 8.62
N ASN A 62 31.92 1.68 9.00
CA ASN A 62 30.81 0.74 8.72
C ASN A 62 29.55 0.99 9.57
N ALA A 63 29.64 1.73 10.67
CA ALA A 63 28.50 2.11 11.50
C ALA A 63 27.88 3.46 11.08
N VAL A 64 28.44 4.12 10.08
CA VAL A 64 27.93 5.39 9.56
C VAL A 64 26.67 5.13 8.72
N MET A 65 25.60 5.80 9.08
CA MET A 65 24.31 5.72 8.37
C MET A 65 24.19 6.84 7.33
N GLU A 66 24.51 8.07 7.72
CA GLU A 66 24.44 9.24 6.84
C GLU A 66 25.58 10.21 7.16
N THR A 67 26.04 10.93 6.14
CA THR A 67 26.99 12.01 6.27
C THR A 67 26.53 13.23 5.48
N PHE A 68 26.64 14.41 6.08
CA PHE A 68 26.33 15.69 5.47
C PHE A 68 27.57 16.58 5.59
N ALA A 69 28.18 16.89 4.45
CA ALA A 69 29.42 17.65 4.37
C ALA A 69 29.18 19.10 3.94
N ASN A 70 30.02 20.03 4.39
CA ASN A 70 30.12 21.42 3.93
C ASN A 70 28.78 22.18 3.88
N MET A 71 27.87 21.85 4.82
CA MET A 71 26.65 22.61 5.01
C MET A 71 26.97 23.93 5.72
N SER A 72 26.19 24.96 5.45
CA SER A 72 26.40 26.30 6.02
C SER A 72 25.45 26.63 7.16
N LYS A 73 25.94 27.34 8.16
CA LYS A 73 25.15 27.94 9.25
C LYS A 73 24.41 29.21 8.81
N ASN A 74 24.74 29.77 7.63
CA ASN A 74 24.06 30.92 7.06
C ASN A 74 22.76 30.49 6.36
N LEU A 75 21.65 31.11 6.76
CA LEU A 75 20.31 30.78 6.22
C LEU A 75 20.17 31.08 4.70
N LYS A 76 21.03 31.88 4.11
CA LYS A 76 20.98 32.23 2.68
C LYS A 76 22.01 31.48 1.85
N ALA A 77 22.83 30.64 2.47
CA ALA A 77 23.89 29.93 1.78
C ALA A 77 23.37 29.05 0.66
N LYS A 78 24.15 29.02 -0.43
CA LYS A 78 23.84 28.18 -1.59
C LYS A 78 25.05 27.37 -2.01
N THR A 79 24.78 26.20 -2.60
CA THR A 79 25.81 25.41 -3.27
C THR A 79 26.28 26.12 -4.56
N SER A 80 27.33 25.58 -5.16
CA SER A 80 27.81 26.06 -6.47
C SER A 80 26.78 25.95 -7.59
N GLN A 81 25.81 25.00 -7.43
CA GLN A 81 24.67 24.78 -8.36
C GLN A 81 23.48 25.70 -8.06
N GLY A 82 23.52 26.51 -7.01
CA GLY A 82 22.45 27.43 -6.63
C GLY A 82 21.38 26.83 -5.71
N SER A 83 21.52 25.57 -5.30
CA SER A 83 20.62 24.93 -4.35
C SER A 83 20.86 25.44 -2.93
N ASN A 84 19.86 25.37 -2.06
CA ASN A 84 19.97 25.74 -0.66
C ASN A 84 21.05 24.88 0.06
N ASN A 85 21.93 25.52 0.82
CA ASN A 85 22.99 24.86 1.59
C ASN A 85 22.90 25.15 3.09
N TYR A 86 21.78 25.70 3.56
CA TYR A 86 21.53 25.91 4.98
C TYR A 86 21.31 24.56 5.67
N TYR A 87 22.09 24.28 6.71
CA TYR A 87 22.18 22.93 7.29
C TYR A 87 20.87 22.32 7.77
N PRO A 88 19.92 23.04 8.42
CA PRO A 88 18.64 22.46 8.78
C PRO A 88 17.80 22.02 7.57
N ASP A 89 17.80 22.85 6.53
CA ASP A 89 17.03 22.58 5.31
C ASP A 89 17.61 21.40 4.52
N VAL A 90 18.95 21.31 4.47
CA VAL A 90 19.64 20.18 3.83
C VAL A 90 19.33 18.89 4.56
N ILE A 91 19.43 18.89 5.89
CA ILE A 91 19.12 17.72 6.71
C ILE A 91 17.64 17.35 6.56
N PHE A 92 16.73 18.32 6.63
CA PHE A 92 15.29 18.07 6.45
C PHE A 92 14.96 17.43 5.09
N ALA A 93 15.64 17.88 4.03
CA ALA A 93 15.38 17.37 2.68
C ALA A 93 16.03 16.01 2.38
N GLN A 94 17.15 15.68 3.02
CA GLN A 94 17.98 14.53 2.64
C GLN A 94 18.05 13.42 3.69
N SER A 95 17.92 13.73 4.98
CA SER A 95 18.04 12.75 6.03
C SER A 95 16.80 11.86 6.12
N ARG A 96 17.04 10.57 6.40
CA ARG A 96 16.01 9.57 6.71
C ARG A 96 15.90 9.28 8.20
N PHE A 97 16.89 9.72 9.00
CA PHE A 97 17.03 9.32 10.39
C PHE A 97 16.91 10.48 11.38
N ILE A 98 17.25 11.71 10.96
CA ILE A 98 17.26 12.86 11.87
C ILE A 98 16.52 14.06 11.31
N TYR A 99 15.96 14.85 12.23
CA TYR A 99 15.44 16.19 11.98
C TYR A 99 16.18 17.17 12.87
N TRP A 100 16.49 18.36 12.33
CA TRP A 100 17.12 19.41 13.10
C TRP A 100 16.05 20.36 13.63
N THR A 101 15.88 20.43 14.96
CA THR A 101 14.80 21.19 15.58
C THR A 101 15.23 22.54 16.09
N ASP A 102 16.49 22.71 16.52
CA ASP A 102 17.00 23.95 17.09
C ASP A 102 18.52 24.05 16.91
N HIS A 103 19.07 25.26 17.08
CA HIS A 103 20.50 25.51 17.03
C HIS A 103 21.18 25.06 18.32
N LEU A 104 22.47 24.71 18.23
CA LEU A 104 23.26 24.42 19.42
C LEU A 104 23.33 25.66 20.32
N SER A 105 23.06 25.50 21.62
CA SER A 105 23.04 26.58 22.58
C SER A 105 24.38 27.35 22.72
N ALA A 106 25.49 26.69 22.37
CA ALA A 106 26.82 27.29 22.32
C ALA A 106 27.11 28.04 21.02
N GLY A 107 26.19 27.99 20.05
CA GLY A 107 26.36 28.63 18.75
C GLY A 107 25.97 30.12 18.78
N THR A 108 26.80 31.00 18.27
CA THR A 108 26.42 32.39 17.98
C THR A 108 26.34 32.61 16.47
N ASN A 109 25.37 33.42 16.08
CA ASN A 109 25.09 33.79 14.67
C ASN A 109 24.51 32.66 13.81
N TRP A 110 24.30 31.47 14.33
CA TRP A 110 23.70 30.34 13.60
C TRP A 110 22.29 30.71 13.11
N GLY A 111 21.98 30.36 11.87
CA GLY A 111 20.68 30.70 11.25
C GLY A 111 20.54 32.20 10.88
N THR A 112 21.58 32.98 10.95
CA THR A 112 21.56 34.40 10.58
C THR A 112 22.46 34.70 9.39
N ASP A 113 22.15 35.80 8.67
CA ASP A 113 22.96 36.28 7.55
C ASP A 113 23.87 37.39 8.04
N VAL A 114 25.06 37.03 8.51
CA VAL A 114 26.01 38.01 9.09
C VAL A 114 26.96 38.61 8.04
N ALA A 115 27.42 39.83 8.28
CA ALA A 115 28.33 40.52 7.39
C ALA A 115 29.78 39.99 7.46
N SER A 116 30.59 40.32 6.49
CA SER A 116 32.04 40.00 6.49
C SER A 116 32.74 40.54 7.74
N GLY A 117 33.69 39.76 8.24
CA GLY A 117 34.41 40.07 9.48
C GLY A 117 33.70 39.63 10.77
N THR A 118 32.56 38.94 10.66
CA THR A 118 31.87 38.32 11.77
C THR A 118 31.95 36.79 11.67
N ASP A 119 32.49 36.14 12.66
CA ASP A 119 32.62 34.70 12.69
C ASP A 119 31.34 34.02 13.20
N TYR A 120 30.99 32.92 12.59
CA TYR A 120 30.10 31.96 13.21
C TYR A 120 30.85 31.15 14.29
N THR A 121 30.25 30.93 15.42
CA THR A 121 30.91 30.14 16.45
C THR A 121 31.19 28.73 15.95
N LEU A 122 32.43 28.30 16.05
CA LEU A 122 32.81 26.91 15.82
C LEU A 122 32.31 26.05 16.95
N VAL A 123 31.88 24.84 16.61
CA VAL A 123 31.69 23.79 17.59
C VAL A 123 33.05 23.43 18.14
N SER A 124 33.26 23.60 19.47
CA SER A 124 34.53 23.29 20.13
C SER A 124 34.73 21.78 20.20
N GLY A 125 35.42 21.23 19.20
CA GLY A 125 35.62 19.80 19.07
C GLY A 125 34.45 19.13 18.36
N VAL A 126 34.21 17.85 18.68
CA VAL A 126 33.08 17.09 18.16
C VAL A 126 31.99 17.07 19.22
N ASP A 127 30.84 17.55 18.88
CA ASP A 127 29.66 17.39 19.69
C ASP A 127 29.01 16.03 19.33
N VAL A 128 28.99 15.10 20.26
CA VAL A 128 28.39 13.80 20.10
C VAL A 128 27.17 13.71 21.00
N SER A 129 26.02 13.63 20.35
CA SER A 129 24.75 13.45 21.05
C SER A 129 24.17 12.07 20.69
N THR A 130 23.73 11.33 21.69
CA THR A 130 23.01 10.07 21.49
C THR A 130 21.53 10.34 21.55
N LEU A 131 20.82 9.96 20.50
CA LEU A 131 19.36 9.97 20.51
C LEU A 131 18.86 8.86 21.44
N THR A 132 18.08 9.22 22.45
CA THR A 132 17.56 8.29 23.47
C THR A 132 16.07 8.52 23.67
N GLY A 133 15.39 7.55 24.26
CA GLY A 133 13.96 7.65 24.59
C GLY A 133 13.03 7.33 23.41
N GLY A 134 13.55 6.90 22.27
CA GLY A 134 12.76 6.29 21.24
C GLY A 134 12.24 4.94 21.73
N THR A 135 10.97 4.66 21.50
CA THR A 135 10.35 3.36 21.76
C THR A 135 9.68 2.91 20.48
N ASP A 136 9.89 1.65 20.13
CA ASP A 136 9.13 1.04 19.05
C ASP A 136 7.70 0.83 19.51
N ASP A 137 6.76 1.37 18.79
CA ASP A 137 5.34 1.10 18.98
C ASP A 137 4.82 0.21 17.83
N TYR A 138 4.80 -1.09 18.09
CA TYR A 138 4.20 -2.08 17.20
C TYR A 138 2.74 -2.37 17.55
N SER A 139 2.19 -1.64 18.54
CA SER A 139 0.83 -1.84 19.06
C SER A 139 -0.16 -0.93 18.36
N THR A 140 -0.23 -1.01 17.04
CA THR A 140 -1.16 -0.20 16.25
C THR A 140 -2.62 -0.53 16.61
N THR A 141 -3.41 0.49 16.89
CA THR A 141 -4.84 0.36 17.15
C THR A 141 -5.66 0.36 15.86
N ASN A 142 -6.89 -0.16 15.92
CA ASN A 142 -7.79 -0.11 14.75
C ASN A 142 -8.06 1.33 14.30
N GLY A 143 -8.13 2.32 15.21
CA GLY A 143 -8.31 3.72 14.86
C GLY A 143 -7.12 4.32 14.10
N GLU A 144 -5.90 3.94 14.42
CA GLU A 144 -4.70 4.37 13.67
C GLU A 144 -4.65 3.74 12.27
N ILE A 145 -5.09 2.49 12.16
CA ILE A 145 -5.24 1.82 10.86
C ILE A 145 -6.32 2.53 10.03
N GLU A 146 -7.45 2.89 10.65
CA GLU A 146 -8.52 3.65 10.00
C GLU A 146 -8.01 4.97 9.43
N LEU A 147 -7.30 5.76 10.23
CA LEU A 147 -6.67 7.01 9.78
C LEU A 147 -5.69 6.82 8.61
N ALA A 148 -5.02 5.68 8.55
CA ALA A 148 -4.14 5.35 7.42
C ALA A 148 -4.94 5.00 6.16
N TYR A 149 -6.03 4.25 6.29
CA TYR A 149 -6.90 3.90 5.17
C TYR A 149 -7.75 5.09 4.67
N ASP A 150 -8.11 6.04 5.53
CA ASP A 150 -8.81 7.28 5.16
C ASP A 150 -8.03 8.11 4.12
N LYS A 151 -6.69 7.96 4.11
CA LYS A 151 -5.86 8.57 3.04
C LYS A 151 -6.16 8.04 1.65
N LEU A 152 -6.80 6.88 1.56
CA LEU A 152 -7.22 6.27 0.30
C LEU A 152 -8.65 6.68 -0.13
N GLU A 153 -9.36 7.51 0.63
CA GLU A 153 -10.76 7.86 0.37
C GLU A 153 -10.94 8.69 -0.91
N ASP A 154 -9.96 9.52 -1.25
CA ASP A 154 -10.02 10.37 -2.43
C ASP A 154 -9.87 9.56 -3.73
N THR A 155 -10.98 9.47 -4.48
CA THR A 155 -11.06 8.76 -5.76
C THR A 155 -10.54 9.57 -6.96
N GLU A 156 -10.31 10.87 -6.79
CA GLU A 156 -9.85 11.73 -7.87
C GLU A 156 -8.33 11.73 -8.00
N SER A 157 -7.65 11.73 -6.86
CA SER A 157 -6.17 11.76 -6.81
C SER A 157 -5.54 10.36 -6.80
N LEU A 158 -6.26 9.35 -6.29
CA LEU A 158 -5.74 7.99 -6.09
C LEU A 158 -6.55 6.94 -6.85
N ASP A 159 -5.90 6.28 -7.80
CA ASP A 159 -6.45 5.14 -8.52
C ASP A 159 -6.15 3.82 -7.78
N VAL A 160 -7.13 3.31 -7.04
CA VAL A 160 -7.02 2.08 -6.27
C VAL A 160 -8.03 1.06 -6.78
N ASN A 161 -7.57 -0.17 -7.08
CA ASN A 161 -8.43 -1.26 -7.55
C ASN A 161 -8.61 -2.38 -6.53
N LEU A 162 -7.57 -2.66 -5.71
CA LEU A 162 -7.55 -3.73 -4.72
C LEU A 162 -7.03 -3.17 -3.40
N ILE A 163 -7.76 -3.41 -2.31
CA ILE A 163 -7.37 -3.03 -0.94
C ILE A 163 -7.06 -4.29 -0.16
N LEU A 164 -5.87 -4.34 0.43
CA LEU A 164 -5.41 -5.47 1.25
C LEU A 164 -5.64 -5.15 2.72
N GLY A 165 -6.40 -5.99 3.42
CA GLY A 165 -6.63 -5.83 4.84
C GLY A 165 -5.41 -6.15 5.72
N GLY A 166 -4.44 -6.90 5.20
CA GLY A 166 -3.30 -7.32 5.99
C GLY A 166 -3.71 -8.22 7.16
N SER A 167 -3.08 -8.05 8.32
CA SER A 167 -3.48 -8.72 9.55
C SER A 167 -4.62 -7.96 10.23
N SER A 168 -5.69 -8.64 10.56
CA SER A 168 -6.88 -8.05 11.16
C SER A 168 -6.76 -7.75 12.66
N SER A 169 -5.64 -8.12 13.28
CA SER A 169 -5.43 -7.82 14.69
C SER A 169 -3.95 -7.66 14.99
N ILE A 170 -3.54 -6.42 15.15
CA ILE A 170 -2.17 -6.09 15.52
C ILE A 170 -2.05 -6.02 17.04
N THR A 171 -3.04 -5.44 17.73
CA THR A 171 -3.03 -5.27 19.19
C THR A 171 -3.54 -6.49 19.93
N ALA A 172 -4.63 -7.09 19.48
CA ALA A 172 -5.21 -8.31 20.08
C ALA A 172 -5.86 -9.15 18.98
N ASP A 173 -5.48 -10.42 18.92
CA ASP A 173 -5.92 -11.39 17.93
C ASP A 173 -7.30 -11.97 18.32
N THR A 174 -8.31 -11.14 18.15
CA THR A 174 -9.69 -11.43 18.56
C THR A 174 -10.69 -11.24 17.41
N GLU A 175 -11.82 -11.94 17.51
CA GLU A 175 -12.95 -11.80 16.59
C GLU A 175 -13.46 -10.34 16.53
N ALA A 176 -13.57 -9.65 17.68
CA ALA A 176 -14.07 -8.29 17.75
C ALA A 176 -13.18 -7.27 17.02
N ASN A 177 -11.86 -7.43 17.11
CA ASN A 177 -10.92 -6.58 16.37
C ASN A 177 -10.98 -6.85 14.88
N MET A 178 -11.15 -8.11 14.48
CA MET A 178 -11.37 -8.46 13.08
C MET A 178 -12.66 -7.83 12.54
N ASP A 179 -13.77 -7.92 13.29
CA ASP A 179 -15.05 -7.33 12.87
C ASP A 179 -14.95 -5.81 12.66
N THR A 180 -14.29 -5.11 13.60
CA THR A 180 -14.02 -3.68 13.49
C THR A 180 -13.18 -3.37 12.24
N HIS A 181 -12.11 -4.12 12.02
CA HIS A 181 -11.22 -3.95 10.86
C HIS A 181 -11.94 -4.23 9.52
N VAL A 182 -12.73 -5.29 9.45
CA VAL A 182 -13.54 -5.62 8.26
C VAL A 182 -14.58 -4.53 8.00
N THR A 183 -15.22 -4.02 9.05
CA THR A 183 -16.24 -2.97 8.94
C THR A 183 -15.64 -1.68 8.36
N MET A 184 -14.48 -1.27 8.85
CA MET A 184 -13.72 -0.11 8.37
C MET A 184 -13.38 -0.24 6.87
N ILE A 185 -12.76 -1.36 6.46
CA ILE A 185 -12.40 -1.57 5.06
C ILE A 185 -13.66 -1.66 4.18
N THR A 186 -14.75 -2.25 4.70
CA THR A 186 -16.02 -2.32 3.97
C THR A 186 -16.57 -0.92 3.72
N ALA A 187 -16.57 -0.06 4.74
CA ALA A 187 -17.04 1.33 4.62
C ALA A 187 -16.23 2.10 3.57
N LEU A 188 -14.90 1.96 3.59
CA LEU A 188 -14.03 2.57 2.59
C LEU A 188 -14.35 2.08 1.17
N CYS A 189 -14.47 0.77 0.96
CA CYS A 189 -14.77 0.20 -0.36
C CYS A 189 -16.17 0.59 -0.86
N GLU A 190 -17.16 0.72 0.03
CA GLU A 190 -18.51 1.15 -0.32
C GLU A 190 -18.63 2.66 -0.56
N SER A 191 -17.80 3.47 0.11
CA SER A 191 -17.66 4.90 -0.18
C SER A 191 -17.03 5.10 -1.57
N ARG A 192 -15.90 4.48 -1.83
CA ARG A 192 -15.17 4.60 -3.10
C ARG A 192 -15.91 4.00 -4.29
N ARG A 193 -16.45 2.80 -4.17
CA ARG A 193 -17.13 2.01 -5.22
C ARG A 193 -16.28 1.65 -6.45
N ASP A 194 -14.98 1.90 -6.41
CA ASP A 194 -14.04 1.63 -7.50
C ASP A 194 -13.02 0.54 -7.19
N CYS A 195 -13.09 -0.07 -5.99
CA CYS A 195 -12.14 -1.06 -5.51
C CYS A 195 -12.81 -2.25 -4.82
N VAL A 196 -12.02 -3.31 -4.57
CA VAL A 196 -12.42 -4.50 -3.80
C VAL A 196 -11.46 -4.71 -2.65
N GLY A 197 -11.99 -4.91 -1.44
CA GLY A 197 -11.24 -5.23 -0.24
C GLY A 197 -11.08 -6.74 -0.03
N PHE A 198 -9.92 -7.15 0.47
CA PHE A 198 -9.57 -8.54 0.75
C PHE A 198 -9.16 -8.67 2.21
N VAL A 199 -9.81 -9.57 2.94
CA VAL A 199 -9.60 -9.78 4.37
C VAL A 199 -9.49 -11.26 4.70
N SER A 200 -8.54 -11.58 5.58
CA SER A 200 -8.38 -12.90 6.20
C SER A 200 -9.02 -12.92 7.60
N PRO A 201 -9.37 -14.08 8.14
CA PRO A 201 -9.86 -14.19 9.52
C PRO A 201 -8.76 -13.79 10.52
N TYR A 202 -9.12 -13.54 11.79
CA TYR A 202 -8.14 -13.31 12.84
C TYR A 202 -7.23 -14.56 12.98
N ARG A 203 -5.98 -14.34 13.34
CA ARG A 203 -4.95 -15.40 13.28
C ARG A 203 -5.27 -16.60 14.19
N ALA A 204 -5.75 -16.34 15.41
CA ALA A 204 -6.09 -17.40 16.36
C ALA A 204 -7.29 -18.25 15.91
N ALA A 205 -8.10 -17.81 14.96
CA ALA A 205 -9.16 -18.63 14.38
C ALA A 205 -8.62 -19.90 13.71
N THR A 206 -7.40 -19.86 13.17
CA THR A 206 -6.85 -20.93 12.35
C THR A 206 -5.45 -21.39 12.77
N VAL A 207 -4.59 -20.48 13.23
CA VAL A 207 -3.21 -20.79 13.61
C VAL A 207 -3.16 -21.33 15.03
N GLY A 208 -2.63 -22.54 15.21
CA GLY A 208 -2.57 -23.20 16.51
C GLY A 208 -3.83 -24.02 16.86
N VAL A 209 -4.84 -23.99 16.00
CA VAL A 209 -6.06 -24.80 16.18
C VAL A 209 -5.78 -26.25 15.79
N ALA A 210 -6.04 -27.19 16.70
CA ALA A 210 -5.63 -28.56 16.53
C ALA A 210 -6.44 -29.32 15.44
N GLN A 211 -7.71 -28.96 15.27
CA GLN A 211 -8.60 -29.66 14.33
C GLN A 211 -9.14 -28.71 13.25
N SER A 212 -9.15 -29.16 12.00
CA SER A 212 -9.64 -28.38 10.87
C SER A 212 -11.14 -28.06 10.96
N ILE A 213 -11.90 -28.84 11.67
CA ILE A 213 -13.32 -28.56 11.89
C ILE A 213 -13.53 -27.37 12.82
N ASP A 214 -12.72 -27.28 13.87
CA ASP A 214 -12.78 -26.13 14.79
C ASP A 214 -12.31 -24.85 14.11
N ALA A 215 -11.21 -24.92 13.34
CA ALA A 215 -10.75 -23.80 12.52
C ALA A 215 -11.83 -23.35 11.53
N THR A 216 -12.49 -24.30 10.84
CA THR A 216 -13.59 -23.98 9.92
C THR A 216 -14.73 -23.25 10.64
N LYS A 217 -15.11 -23.73 11.83
CA LYS A 217 -16.17 -23.11 12.64
C LYS A 217 -15.77 -21.70 13.08
N ASN A 218 -14.59 -21.52 13.63
CA ASN A 218 -14.09 -20.21 14.08
C ASN A 218 -14.07 -19.17 12.94
N VAL A 219 -13.65 -19.59 11.75
CA VAL A 219 -13.66 -18.72 10.56
C VAL A 219 -15.09 -18.34 10.17
N ILE A 220 -16.02 -19.29 10.17
CA ILE A 220 -17.42 -19.04 9.83
C ILE A 220 -18.07 -18.11 10.86
N ASP A 221 -17.88 -18.40 12.14
CA ASP A 221 -18.47 -17.62 13.23
C ASP A 221 -17.94 -16.17 13.18
N GLY A 222 -16.63 -15.99 13.00
CA GLY A 222 -16.02 -14.66 12.89
C GLY A 222 -16.52 -13.85 11.70
N PHE A 223 -16.69 -14.45 10.53
CA PHE A 223 -17.21 -13.70 9.37
C PHE A 223 -18.74 -13.55 9.33
N ASN A 224 -19.49 -14.28 10.17
CA ASN A 224 -20.94 -14.12 10.25
C ASN A 224 -21.36 -12.76 10.84
N THR A 225 -20.55 -12.18 11.71
CA THR A 225 -20.80 -10.85 12.32
C THR A 225 -20.45 -9.73 11.37
N CYS A 226 -19.57 -9.97 10.39
CA CYS A 226 -19.06 -8.98 9.48
C CYS A 226 -20.12 -8.47 8.46
N PRO A 227 -20.03 -7.20 8.01
CA PRO A 227 -20.94 -6.62 7.05
C PRO A 227 -21.06 -7.41 5.75
N SER A 228 -22.26 -7.35 5.14
CA SER A 228 -22.54 -7.98 3.86
C SER A 228 -22.27 -7.00 2.74
N SER A 229 -21.20 -7.20 1.99
CA SER A 229 -20.85 -6.32 0.86
C SER A 229 -20.35 -7.10 -0.34
N SER A 230 -20.67 -6.63 -1.53
CA SER A 230 -20.12 -7.19 -2.77
C SER A 230 -18.73 -6.63 -3.09
N TYR A 231 -18.28 -5.61 -2.37
CA TYR A 231 -16.95 -5.01 -2.49
C TYR A 231 -15.89 -5.67 -1.60
N MET A 232 -16.29 -6.73 -0.86
CA MET A 232 -15.39 -7.44 0.03
C MET A 232 -15.23 -8.89 -0.36
N VAL A 233 -14.05 -9.46 -0.09
CA VAL A 233 -13.69 -10.86 -0.34
C VAL A 233 -13.04 -11.42 0.91
N PHE A 234 -13.57 -12.55 1.40
CA PHE A 234 -13.06 -13.27 2.56
C PHE A 234 -12.34 -14.53 2.12
N ASP A 235 -11.16 -14.76 2.67
CA ASP A 235 -10.42 -16.02 2.51
C ASP A 235 -10.47 -16.89 3.79
N SER A 236 -9.93 -18.10 3.72
CA SER A 236 -10.06 -19.08 4.80
C SER A 236 -8.93 -19.06 5.84
N GLY A 237 -7.89 -18.21 5.70
CA GLY A 237 -6.88 -18.22 6.76
C GLY A 237 -5.47 -17.80 6.38
N TYR A 238 -4.48 -18.60 6.78
CA TYR A 238 -3.06 -18.26 6.75
C TYR A 238 -2.23 -19.32 6.03
N LYS A 239 -1.20 -18.86 5.32
CA LYS A 239 -0.12 -19.71 4.81
C LYS A 239 1.13 -19.59 5.67
N TYR A 240 1.89 -20.67 5.80
CA TYR A 240 3.21 -20.69 6.40
C TYR A 240 4.24 -20.53 5.30
N MET A 241 5.04 -19.48 5.37
CA MET A 241 6.04 -19.17 4.36
C MET A 241 7.34 -18.68 4.98
N TYR A 242 8.41 -18.75 4.21
CA TYR A 242 9.70 -18.22 4.58
C TYR A 242 9.77 -16.71 4.33
N ASP A 243 10.10 -15.97 5.39
CA ASP A 243 10.41 -14.54 5.32
C ASP A 243 11.93 -14.38 5.14
N LYS A 244 12.34 -14.04 3.94
CA LYS A 244 13.75 -13.90 3.58
C LYS A 244 14.47 -12.71 4.22
N TYR A 245 13.73 -11.73 4.73
CA TYR A 245 14.30 -10.53 5.33
C TYR A 245 14.69 -10.76 6.79
N SER A 246 13.87 -11.52 7.50
CA SER A 246 14.10 -11.86 8.92
C SER A 246 14.68 -13.27 9.13
N ASP A 247 14.92 -14.04 8.05
CA ASP A 247 15.41 -15.43 8.08
C ASP A 247 14.56 -16.35 8.96
N VAL A 248 13.24 -16.19 8.93
CA VAL A 248 12.33 -16.97 9.75
C VAL A 248 11.12 -17.43 8.93
N PHE A 249 10.53 -18.55 9.36
CA PHE A 249 9.23 -18.97 8.85
C PHE A 249 8.12 -18.40 9.70
N ARG A 250 7.10 -17.81 9.05
CA ARG A 250 5.95 -17.26 9.75
C ARG A 250 4.62 -17.52 9.04
N PHE A 251 3.53 -17.44 9.79
CA PHE A 251 2.19 -17.43 9.21
C PHE A 251 1.83 -16.05 8.71
N VAL A 252 1.43 -15.96 7.44
CA VAL A 252 1.01 -14.73 6.76
C VAL A 252 -0.43 -14.88 6.29
N PRO A 253 -1.29 -13.86 6.43
CA PRO A 253 -2.68 -13.92 5.97
C PRO A 253 -2.76 -14.08 4.46
N LEU A 254 -3.79 -14.77 3.98
CA LEU A 254 -3.99 -15.09 2.56
C LEU A 254 -4.62 -13.96 1.74
N ASN A 255 -5.09 -12.87 2.38
CA ASN A 255 -5.73 -11.76 1.66
C ASN A 255 -4.82 -11.14 0.59
N GLY A 256 -3.53 -10.98 0.89
CA GLY A 256 -2.55 -10.52 -0.08
C GLY A 256 -2.38 -11.47 -1.27
N ASP A 257 -2.44 -12.79 -1.02
CA ASP A 257 -2.38 -13.78 -2.10
C ASP A 257 -3.66 -13.75 -2.94
N THR A 258 -4.83 -13.69 -2.31
CA THR A 258 -6.12 -13.66 -3.01
C THR A 258 -6.23 -12.42 -3.90
N ALA A 259 -5.81 -11.26 -3.42
CA ALA A 259 -5.71 -10.05 -4.23
C ALA A 259 -4.65 -10.19 -5.33
N GLY A 260 -3.49 -10.78 -5.01
CA GLY A 260 -2.43 -11.06 -5.98
C GLY A 260 -2.87 -12.01 -7.11
N LEU A 261 -3.74 -12.98 -6.82
CA LEU A 261 -4.35 -13.85 -7.84
C LEU A 261 -5.33 -13.08 -8.73
N CYS A 262 -6.02 -12.06 -8.20
CA CYS A 262 -6.82 -11.15 -9.02
C CYS A 262 -5.94 -10.34 -9.98
N ALA A 263 -4.85 -9.76 -9.50
CA ALA A 263 -3.89 -9.02 -10.33
C ALA A 263 -3.19 -9.93 -11.36
N PHE A 264 -2.85 -11.17 -10.96
CA PHE A 264 -2.31 -12.15 -11.90
C PHE A 264 -3.33 -12.54 -12.99
N THR A 265 -4.61 -12.63 -12.62
CA THR A 265 -5.69 -12.90 -13.58
C THR A 265 -5.81 -11.77 -14.60
N ASP A 266 -5.64 -10.51 -14.20
CA ASP A 266 -5.63 -9.36 -15.11
C ASP A 266 -4.48 -9.42 -16.12
N GLN A 267 -3.35 -9.97 -15.69
CA GLN A 267 -2.16 -10.08 -16.53
C GLN A 267 -2.26 -11.23 -17.57
N VAL A 268 -2.85 -12.39 -17.19
CA VAL A 268 -2.90 -13.58 -18.05
C VAL A 268 -4.21 -13.78 -18.80
N ALA A 269 -5.25 -13.07 -18.38
CA ALA A 269 -6.59 -13.12 -18.97
C ALA A 269 -7.21 -11.70 -18.90
N ASP A 270 -8.29 -11.55 -18.15
CA ASP A 270 -8.96 -10.27 -17.93
C ASP A 270 -9.58 -10.25 -16.52
N SER A 271 -9.88 -9.05 -16.00
CA SER A 271 -10.44 -8.85 -14.66
C SER A 271 -11.80 -9.52 -14.43
N PHE A 272 -12.52 -9.83 -15.49
CA PHE A 272 -13.80 -10.53 -15.45
C PHE A 272 -13.69 -12.07 -15.47
N PHE A 273 -12.48 -12.62 -15.48
CA PHE A 273 -12.28 -14.04 -15.23
C PHE A 273 -12.16 -14.32 -13.72
N SER A 274 -12.63 -15.53 -13.31
CA SER A 274 -12.47 -15.96 -11.93
C SER A 274 -10.99 -16.17 -11.57
N PRO A 275 -10.50 -15.61 -10.44
CA PRO A 275 -9.13 -15.83 -9.99
C PRO A 275 -8.92 -17.21 -9.37
N ALA A 276 -10.00 -17.98 -9.15
CA ALA A 276 -9.98 -19.28 -8.51
C ALA A 276 -9.70 -20.45 -9.48
N GLY A 277 -9.38 -21.59 -8.93
CA GLY A 277 -9.22 -22.86 -9.65
C GLY A 277 -7.78 -23.17 -10.02
N PHE A 278 -7.57 -24.35 -10.62
CA PHE A 278 -6.24 -24.90 -10.87
C PHE A 278 -5.42 -24.12 -11.91
N THR A 279 -6.08 -23.37 -12.78
CA THR A 279 -5.39 -22.63 -13.84
C THR A 279 -4.78 -21.30 -13.36
N ARG A 280 -5.48 -20.59 -12.48
CA ARG A 280 -5.10 -19.23 -12.06
C ARG A 280 -4.98 -19.08 -10.55
N GLY A 281 -5.64 -19.96 -9.76
CA GLY A 281 -5.75 -19.84 -8.31
C GLY A 281 -4.60 -20.45 -7.51
N ASN A 282 -3.44 -20.71 -8.09
CA ASN A 282 -2.31 -21.32 -7.39
C ASN A 282 -1.58 -20.28 -6.52
N VAL A 283 -1.58 -20.51 -5.20
CA VAL A 283 -0.93 -19.67 -4.18
C VAL A 283 0.56 -20.01 -4.11
N ARG A 284 1.41 -19.03 -4.40
CA ARG A 284 2.86 -19.19 -4.44
C ARG A 284 3.49 -19.07 -3.05
N GLY A 285 4.64 -19.72 -2.86
CA GLY A 285 5.45 -19.60 -1.65
C GLY A 285 4.85 -20.19 -0.37
N ALA A 286 3.75 -20.92 -0.46
CA ALA A 286 3.13 -21.59 0.69
C ALA A 286 3.83 -22.93 0.96
N VAL A 287 4.46 -23.08 2.11
CA VAL A 287 5.02 -24.35 2.60
C VAL A 287 3.89 -25.23 3.13
N LYS A 288 2.99 -24.66 3.89
CA LYS A 288 1.76 -25.27 4.40
C LYS A 288 0.70 -24.23 4.69
N LEU A 289 -0.55 -24.65 4.80
CA LEU A 289 -1.65 -23.82 5.30
C LEU A 289 -1.76 -23.96 6.83
N SER A 290 -2.40 -22.99 7.49
CA SER A 290 -2.75 -23.07 8.91
C SER A 290 -3.66 -24.26 9.20
N PHE A 291 -4.61 -24.53 8.29
CA PHE A 291 -5.39 -25.77 8.24
C PHE A 291 -5.75 -26.10 6.79
N ASN A 292 -6.06 -27.38 6.52
CA ASN A 292 -6.46 -27.81 5.19
C ASN A 292 -7.92 -28.34 5.23
N PRO A 293 -8.91 -27.59 4.71
CA PRO A 293 -10.31 -27.96 4.82
C PRO A 293 -10.65 -29.18 3.95
N THR A 294 -11.39 -30.14 4.51
CA THR A 294 -11.98 -31.26 3.77
C THR A 294 -13.05 -30.76 2.80
N LYS A 295 -13.55 -31.66 1.92
CA LYS A 295 -14.63 -31.32 0.98
C LYS A 295 -15.85 -30.74 1.68
N ALA A 296 -16.31 -31.41 2.76
CA ALA A 296 -17.47 -30.96 3.52
C ALA A 296 -17.25 -29.59 4.19
N GLN A 297 -16.04 -29.35 4.72
CA GLN A 297 -15.66 -28.07 5.33
C GLN A 297 -15.56 -26.96 4.29
N ARG A 298 -15.04 -27.25 3.11
CA ARG A 298 -15.03 -26.27 1.99
C ARG A 298 -16.45 -25.87 1.59
N ASP A 299 -17.36 -26.82 1.54
CA ASP A 299 -18.78 -26.56 1.22
C ASP A 299 -19.43 -25.67 2.29
N GLN A 300 -19.07 -25.84 3.57
CA GLN A 300 -19.53 -24.99 4.67
C GLN A 300 -18.94 -23.57 4.57
N LEU A 301 -17.63 -23.43 4.40
CA LEU A 301 -16.95 -22.14 4.19
C LEU A 301 -17.55 -21.39 3.01
N TYR A 302 -17.74 -22.09 1.90
CA TYR A 302 -18.28 -21.48 0.69
C TYR A 302 -19.73 -21.04 0.84
N LYS A 303 -20.56 -21.76 1.61
CA LYS A 303 -21.91 -21.33 1.99
C LYS A 303 -21.87 -20.08 2.86
N ALA A 304 -20.89 -19.98 3.75
CA ALA A 304 -20.66 -18.83 4.63
C ALA A 304 -19.92 -17.64 3.96
N ARG A 305 -19.86 -17.56 2.64
CA ARG A 305 -19.21 -16.48 1.86
C ARG A 305 -17.68 -16.47 1.94
N VAL A 306 -17.07 -17.46 2.52
CA VAL A 306 -15.61 -17.57 2.67
C VAL A 306 -15.05 -18.40 1.51
N ASN A 307 -14.01 -17.91 0.86
CA ASN A 307 -13.33 -18.58 -0.23
C ASN A 307 -12.27 -19.54 0.33
N PRO A 308 -12.49 -20.87 0.24
CA PRO A 308 -11.54 -21.83 0.79
C PRO A 308 -10.25 -21.86 -0.02
N VAL A 309 -9.13 -21.83 0.68
CA VAL A 309 -7.81 -22.15 0.12
C VAL A 309 -7.42 -23.55 0.60
N THR A 310 -7.06 -24.41 -0.31
CA THR A 310 -6.86 -25.84 -0.03
C THR A 310 -5.59 -26.34 -0.71
N ASN A 311 -4.88 -27.23 -0.03
CA ASN A 311 -3.77 -27.95 -0.63
C ASN A 311 -4.28 -29.24 -1.28
N PHE A 312 -4.14 -29.33 -2.59
CA PHE A 312 -4.47 -30.53 -3.37
C PHE A 312 -3.20 -31.32 -3.69
N PRO A 313 -3.19 -32.65 -3.43
CA PRO A 313 -2.07 -33.48 -3.81
C PRO A 313 -1.73 -33.36 -5.31
N GLY A 314 -0.47 -33.05 -5.61
CA GLY A 314 0.02 -32.88 -6.99
C GLY A 314 -0.32 -31.55 -7.66
N GLN A 315 -1.16 -30.70 -7.06
CA GLN A 315 -1.56 -29.40 -7.60
C GLN A 315 -1.10 -28.21 -6.71
N GLY A 316 -0.70 -28.50 -5.46
CA GLY A 316 -0.30 -27.50 -4.48
C GLY A 316 -1.45 -26.76 -3.84
N VAL A 317 -1.15 -25.58 -3.30
CA VAL A 317 -2.12 -24.72 -2.60
C VAL A 317 -2.89 -23.88 -3.61
N VAL A 318 -4.21 -23.98 -3.58
CA VAL A 318 -5.10 -23.37 -4.59
C VAL A 318 -6.26 -22.65 -3.91
N LEU A 319 -6.57 -21.45 -4.37
CA LEU A 319 -7.80 -20.73 -4.08
C LEU A 319 -8.97 -21.45 -4.78
N PHE A 320 -9.93 -21.98 -4.01
CA PHE A 320 -11.01 -22.83 -4.53
C PHE A 320 -12.39 -22.22 -4.26
N GLY A 321 -12.51 -20.91 -4.45
CA GLY A 321 -13.75 -20.15 -4.32
C GLY A 321 -13.62 -18.76 -4.94
N ASP A 322 -14.73 -18.21 -5.42
CA ASP A 322 -14.78 -16.91 -6.11
C ASP A 322 -15.96 -16.02 -5.64
N LYS A 323 -16.37 -16.19 -4.38
CA LYS A 323 -17.47 -15.41 -3.78
C LYS A 323 -16.99 -14.06 -3.22
N THR A 324 -17.88 -13.07 -3.35
CA THR A 324 -17.82 -11.85 -2.53
C THR A 324 -18.46 -12.09 -1.16
N ALA A 325 -18.32 -11.13 -0.25
CA ALA A 325 -18.95 -11.19 1.08
C ALA A 325 -20.45 -10.89 1.08
N LEU A 326 -21.09 -10.83 -0.08
CA LEU A 326 -22.53 -10.59 -0.21
C LEU A 326 -23.35 -11.78 0.28
N THR A 327 -24.28 -11.53 1.22
CA THR A 327 -25.20 -12.57 1.75
C THR A 327 -26.38 -12.83 0.83
N LYS A 328 -26.89 -11.81 0.15
CA LYS A 328 -28.06 -11.94 -0.73
C LYS A 328 -27.64 -12.54 -2.07
N PRO A 329 -28.38 -13.53 -2.60
CA PRO A 329 -28.15 -14.04 -3.94
C PRO A 329 -28.27 -12.92 -4.98
N SER A 330 -27.20 -12.65 -5.72
CA SER A 330 -27.12 -11.62 -6.74
C SER A 330 -26.07 -12.01 -7.77
N ALA A 331 -26.05 -11.32 -8.92
CA ALA A 331 -24.94 -11.43 -9.86
C ALA A 331 -23.61 -10.99 -9.23
N PHE A 332 -23.66 -10.06 -8.28
CA PHE A 332 -22.51 -9.50 -7.58
C PHE A 332 -22.00 -10.38 -6.41
N ASP A 333 -22.56 -11.58 -6.22
CA ASP A 333 -22.03 -12.53 -5.25
C ASP A 333 -20.74 -13.22 -5.72
N ARG A 334 -20.23 -12.83 -6.90
CA ARG A 334 -19.01 -13.36 -7.52
C ARG A 334 -17.95 -12.27 -7.71
N ILE A 335 -16.70 -12.62 -7.41
CA ILE A 335 -15.53 -11.72 -7.55
C ILE A 335 -15.39 -11.24 -9.00
N ASN A 336 -15.47 -12.16 -9.96
CA ASN A 336 -15.31 -11.85 -11.37
C ASN A 336 -16.39 -10.88 -11.88
N VAL A 337 -17.64 -11.03 -11.45
CA VAL A 337 -18.73 -10.12 -11.85
C VAL A 337 -18.56 -8.75 -11.21
N ARG A 338 -18.23 -8.67 -9.92
CA ARG A 338 -17.96 -7.39 -9.27
C ARG A 338 -16.82 -6.66 -9.98
N ARG A 339 -15.73 -7.35 -10.26
CA ARG A 339 -14.57 -6.77 -10.95
C ARG A 339 -14.88 -6.36 -12.40
N LEU A 340 -15.73 -7.12 -13.11
CA LEU A 340 -16.25 -6.71 -14.40
C LEU A 340 -16.94 -5.36 -14.32
N PHE A 341 -17.85 -5.20 -13.36
CA PHE A 341 -18.60 -3.94 -13.23
C PHE A 341 -17.70 -2.77 -12.84
N LEU A 342 -16.73 -2.98 -11.94
CA LEU A 342 -15.75 -1.93 -11.60
C LEU A 342 -14.95 -1.48 -12.82
N LEU A 343 -14.52 -2.41 -13.67
CA LEU A 343 -13.83 -2.09 -14.92
C LEU A 343 -14.72 -1.26 -15.85
N LEU A 344 -15.99 -1.69 -16.02
CA LEU A 344 -16.95 -1.02 -16.89
C LEU A 344 -17.31 0.36 -16.36
N GLU A 345 -17.67 0.47 -15.10
CA GLU A 345 -18.05 1.73 -14.44
C GLU A 345 -16.92 2.75 -14.54
N LYS A 346 -15.70 2.35 -14.27
CA LYS A 346 -14.52 3.22 -14.33
C LYS A 346 -14.22 3.70 -15.75
N ALA A 347 -14.22 2.78 -16.73
CA ALA A 347 -13.95 3.13 -18.13
C ALA A 347 -15.04 4.05 -18.70
N ILE A 348 -16.31 3.74 -18.43
CA ILE A 348 -17.43 4.53 -18.94
C ILE A 348 -17.52 5.88 -18.22
N ALA A 349 -17.31 5.93 -16.90
CA ALA A 349 -17.28 7.18 -16.16
C ALA A 349 -16.17 8.11 -16.65
N THR A 350 -14.99 7.57 -16.95
CA THR A 350 -13.90 8.36 -17.55
C THR A 350 -14.30 8.92 -18.92
N ALA A 351 -14.94 8.11 -19.75
CA ALA A 351 -15.44 8.56 -21.05
C ALA A 351 -16.59 9.60 -20.92
N ALA A 352 -17.44 9.44 -19.91
CA ALA A 352 -18.54 10.36 -19.65
C ALA A 352 -18.08 11.76 -19.21
N LYS A 353 -16.89 11.87 -18.57
CA LYS A 353 -16.31 13.18 -18.19
C LYS A 353 -16.11 14.11 -19.40
N PHE A 354 -15.87 13.57 -20.58
CA PHE A 354 -15.72 14.36 -21.81
C PHE A 354 -17.02 14.89 -22.37
N GLN A 355 -18.18 14.45 -21.84
CA GLN A 355 -19.49 14.98 -22.22
C GLN A 355 -19.97 16.08 -21.25
N LEU A 356 -19.24 16.34 -20.18
CA LEU A 356 -19.57 17.42 -19.26
C LEU A 356 -19.48 18.78 -19.98
N PHE A 357 -20.46 19.62 -19.72
CA PHE A 357 -20.64 20.97 -20.33
C PHE A 357 -21.01 20.98 -21.81
N GLU A 358 -21.23 19.81 -22.44
CA GLU A 358 -21.82 19.72 -23.78
C GLU A 358 -23.35 19.82 -23.74
N PHE A 359 -23.96 20.12 -24.86
CA PHE A 359 -25.46 20.19 -24.96
C PHE A 359 -26.07 18.79 -24.89
N ASN A 360 -27.16 18.64 -24.12
CA ASN A 360 -27.95 17.40 -24.10
C ASN A 360 -28.91 17.36 -25.32
N ASP A 361 -28.35 17.13 -26.48
CA ASP A 361 -29.08 16.95 -27.73
C ASP A 361 -28.95 15.49 -28.26
N GLU A 362 -29.65 15.21 -29.34
CA GLU A 362 -29.62 13.88 -29.94
C GLU A 362 -28.23 13.51 -30.50
N PHE A 363 -27.48 14.51 -30.95
CA PHE A 363 -26.16 14.31 -31.48
C PHE A 363 -25.17 13.84 -30.36
N THR A 364 -25.13 14.53 -29.24
CA THR A 364 -24.30 14.19 -28.08
C THR A 364 -24.70 12.82 -27.52
N ARG A 365 -25.97 12.52 -27.41
CA ARG A 365 -26.45 11.20 -26.96
C ARG A 365 -26.03 10.08 -27.91
N ALA A 366 -26.15 10.31 -29.24
CA ALA A 366 -25.70 9.34 -30.22
C ALA A 366 -24.17 9.17 -30.21
N GLN A 367 -23.42 10.24 -30.05
CA GLN A 367 -21.96 10.21 -29.95
C GLN A 367 -21.51 9.38 -28.72
N PHE A 368 -22.11 9.60 -27.55
CA PHE A 368 -21.81 8.83 -26.36
C PHE A 368 -22.14 7.35 -26.51
N ARG A 369 -23.32 7.03 -27.05
CA ARG A 369 -23.73 5.65 -27.35
C ARG A 369 -22.75 4.97 -28.29
N ASN A 370 -22.34 5.65 -29.38
CA ASN A 370 -21.37 5.14 -30.34
C ASN A 370 -19.97 4.94 -29.76
N LEU A 371 -19.65 5.57 -28.62
CA LEU A 371 -18.42 5.35 -27.89
C LEU A 371 -18.53 4.15 -26.94
N VAL A 372 -19.66 3.98 -26.25
CA VAL A 372 -19.87 2.93 -25.26
C VAL A 372 -20.17 1.56 -25.88
N GLU A 373 -20.99 1.49 -26.94
CA GLU A 373 -21.39 0.23 -27.54
C GLU A 373 -20.23 -0.60 -28.11
N PRO A 374 -19.26 -0.04 -28.84
CA PRO A 374 -18.09 -0.82 -29.32
C PRO A 374 -17.24 -1.39 -28.18
N PHE A 375 -17.08 -0.63 -27.07
CA PHE A 375 -16.37 -1.08 -25.90
C PHE A 375 -17.06 -2.27 -25.22
N LEU A 376 -18.39 -2.21 -25.03
CA LEU A 376 -19.16 -3.32 -24.49
C LEU A 376 -19.14 -4.54 -25.44
N ARG A 377 -19.15 -4.31 -26.75
CA ARG A 377 -19.07 -5.37 -27.75
C ARG A 377 -17.71 -6.06 -27.76
N ASP A 378 -16.63 -5.33 -27.53
CA ASP A 378 -15.28 -5.93 -27.34
C ASP A 378 -15.27 -6.86 -26.12
N ILE A 379 -15.79 -6.39 -24.99
CA ILE A 379 -15.87 -7.22 -23.77
C ILE A 379 -16.79 -8.42 -23.95
N GLN A 380 -17.87 -8.29 -24.74
CA GLN A 380 -18.71 -9.41 -25.13
C GLN A 380 -17.93 -10.42 -25.98
N GLY A 381 -17.15 -9.96 -26.96
CA GLY A 381 -16.28 -10.79 -27.79
C GLY A 381 -15.25 -11.54 -26.97
N ARG A 382 -14.74 -10.92 -25.88
CA ARG A 382 -13.79 -11.51 -24.93
C ARG A 382 -14.48 -12.35 -23.84
N ARG A 383 -15.79 -12.60 -23.94
CA ARG A 383 -16.58 -13.49 -23.07
C ARG A 383 -16.86 -12.92 -21.67
N GLY A 384 -16.67 -11.63 -21.42
CA GLY A 384 -17.01 -10.99 -20.14
C GLY A 384 -18.49 -10.78 -19.95
N ILE A 385 -19.19 -10.49 -21.03
CA ILE A 385 -20.64 -10.20 -21.08
C ILE A 385 -21.31 -11.17 -22.02
N SER A 386 -22.49 -11.69 -21.66
CA SER A 386 -23.30 -12.51 -22.55
C SER A 386 -24.25 -11.67 -23.40
N ASP A 387 -24.75 -10.55 -22.88
CA ASP A 387 -25.64 -9.64 -23.58
C ASP A 387 -25.60 -8.25 -22.94
N PHE A 388 -25.87 -7.21 -23.73
CA PHE A 388 -25.95 -5.84 -23.23
C PHE A 388 -26.93 -5.00 -24.05
N SER A 389 -27.42 -3.92 -23.45
CA SER A 389 -28.24 -2.90 -24.11
C SER A 389 -27.90 -1.53 -23.56
N VAL A 390 -27.69 -0.56 -24.44
CA VAL A 390 -27.44 0.85 -24.10
C VAL A 390 -28.63 1.68 -24.52
N LYS A 391 -29.26 2.36 -23.55
CA LYS A 391 -30.38 3.25 -23.79
C LYS A 391 -29.95 4.67 -23.41
N CYS A 392 -29.74 5.48 -24.43
CA CYS A 392 -29.38 6.88 -24.32
C CYS A 392 -30.11 7.66 -25.45
N ASP A 393 -31.38 7.90 -25.23
CA ASP A 393 -32.28 8.53 -26.23
C ASP A 393 -33.24 9.51 -25.57
N GLY A 394 -34.22 10.03 -26.32
CA GLY A 394 -35.22 10.98 -25.82
C GLY A 394 -36.22 10.37 -24.83
N THR A 395 -36.25 9.04 -24.64
CA THR A 395 -37.17 8.40 -23.69
C THR A 395 -36.66 8.42 -22.25
N ASN A 396 -35.34 8.40 -22.05
CA ASN A 396 -34.71 8.57 -20.74
C ASN A 396 -34.15 9.99 -20.52
N ASN A 397 -33.99 10.79 -21.59
CA ASN A 397 -33.64 12.21 -21.50
C ASN A 397 -34.88 13.03 -21.94
N THR A 398 -35.88 13.10 -21.05
CA THR A 398 -37.08 13.89 -21.24
C THR A 398 -36.80 15.39 -21.13
N GLY A 399 -37.75 16.25 -21.53
CA GLY A 399 -37.62 17.70 -21.35
C GLY A 399 -37.29 18.11 -19.91
N GLU A 400 -37.91 17.45 -18.91
CA GLU A 400 -37.63 17.70 -17.49
C GLU A 400 -36.17 17.35 -17.08
N VAL A 401 -35.57 16.29 -17.66
CA VAL A 401 -34.20 15.90 -17.43
C VAL A 401 -33.25 16.94 -18.05
N ILE A 402 -33.57 17.38 -19.27
CA ILE A 402 -32.81 18.42 -19.97
C ILE A 402 -32.87 19.75 -19.22
N ASP A 403 -34.03 20.13 -18.72
CA ASP A 403 -34.26 21.37 -17.95
C ASP A 403 -33.50 21.36 -16.61
N ARG A 404 -33.24 20.19 -16.05
CA ARG A 404 -32.35 20.02 -14.86
C ARG A 404 -30.85 19.96 -15.19
N ASN A 405 -30.48 20.13 -16.45
CA ASN A 405 -29.08 19.97 -16.93
C ASN A 405 -28.49 18.59 -16.65
N GLU A 406 -29.33 17.55 -16.69
CA GLU A 406 -28.92 16.17 -16.46
C GLU A 406 -28.82 15.42 -17.80
N PHE A 407 -27.88 14.47 -17.86
CA PHE A 407 -27.72 13.54 -18.97
C PHE A 407 -27.80 12.10 -18.42
N ILE A 408 -28.73 11.31 -18.94
CA ILE A 408 -29.01 9.95 -18.48
C ILE A 408 -28.70 8.94 -19.57
N CYS A 409 -27.86 7.96 -19.25
CA CYS A 409 -27.59 6.80 -20.08
C CYS A 409 -27.75 5.51 -19.26
N ASP A 410 -28.73 4.69 -19.61
CA ASP A 410 -28.99 3.41 -18.97
C ASP A 410 -28.23 2.30 -19.70
N ILE A 411 -27.37 1.58 -18.99
CA ILE A 411 -26.57 0.49 -19.52
C ILE A 411 -26.99 -0.81 -18.83
N PHE A 412 -27.64 -1.69 -19.56
CA PHE A 412 -28.08 -3.00 -19.08
C PHE A 412 -27.05 -4.05 -19.50
N ILE A 413 -26.54 -4.81 -18.52
CA ILE A 413 -25.48 -5.79 -18.74
C ILE A 413 -25.89 -7.15 -18.15
N LYS A 414 -25.74 -8.19 -18.94
CA LYS A 414 -25.87 -9.57 -18.51
C LYS A 414 -24.47 -10.20 -18.42
N PRO A 415 -23.88 -10.32 -17.22
CA PRO A 415 -22.53 -10.85 -17.08
C PRO A 415 -22.46 -12.35 -17.43
N ALA A 416 -21.30 -12.79 -17.89
CA ALA A 416 -21.00 -14.21 -18.00
C ALA A 416 -20.79 -14.83 -16.60
N ARG A 417 -21.28 -16.04 -16.40
CA ARG A 417 -21.18 -16.74 -15.10
C ARG A 417 -20.07 -17.80 -15.14
N SER A 418 -19.28 -17.88 -14.07
CA SER A 418 -18.32 -18.94 -13.85
C SER A 418 -19.03 -20.28 -13.52
N ILE A 419 -18.41 -21.38 -13.91
CA ILE A 419 -18.89 -22.74 -13.59
C ILE A 419 -18.37 -23.12 -12.21
N ASN A 420 -19.27 -23.38 -11.27
CA ASN A 420 -18.93 -23.75 -9.90
C ASN A 420 -19.23 -25.21 -9.57
N PHE A 421 -20.15 -25.84 -10.33
CA PHE A 421 -20.53 -27.21 -10.14
C PHE A 421 -20.52 -27.96 -11.49
N ILE A 422 -19.89 -29.12 -11.50
CA ILE A 422 -19.85 -30.03 -12.65
C ILE A 422 -20.50 -31.35 -12.22
N THR A 423 -21.57 -31.70 -12.92
CA THR A 423 -22.22 -33.04 -12.76
C THR A 423 -21.86 -33.88 -13.98
N LEU A 424 -21.23 -35.01 -13.76
CA LEU A 424 -20.90 -35.97 -14.81
C LEU A 424 -21.85 -37.19 -14.65
N ASN A 425 -22.65 -37.45 -15.68
CA ASN A 425 -23.52 -38.60 -15.75
C ASN A 425 -22.92 -39.63 -16.70
N PHE A 426 -22.51 -40.76 -16.16
CA PHE A 426 -22.08 -41.92 -16.96
C PHE A 426 -23.27 -42.85 -17.12
N ILE A 427 -23.79 -43.00 -18.34
CA ILE A 427 -24.92 -43.87 -18.65
C ILE A 427 -24.32 -45.05 -19.39
N ALA A 428 -24.53 -46.26 -18.81
CA ALA A 428 -24.11 -47.52 -19.39
C ALA A 428 -25.21 -48.13 -20.27
#